data_404ce6b5fee4106d4df92ab33de7bcc5
#
_entry.id   404ce6b5fee4106d4df92ab33de7bcc5
#
_cell.length_a   1.000
_cell.length_b   1.000
_cell.length_c   1.000
_cell.angle_alpha   90.00
_cell.angle_beta   90.00
_cell.angle_gamma   90.00
#
_symmetry.space_group_name_H-M   'P 1'
#
loop_
_entity.id
_entity.type
_entity.pdbx_description
1 polymer ?
#
loop_
_entity_poly.entity_id
_entity_poly.type
_entity_poly.pdbx_seq_one_letter_code
_entity_poly.pdbx_strand_id
1 'polypeptide(L)'
;MNMYCTLDTETVGGASNPLGFYHLGGIIHNRLGEVVGCFNYIIAEMLPYVLNDDYAKKNLPLYYEMLREGTATLIDTQAHAIEVVNSTLEFYNVGIMTAYNSGFDYCKTMCAELLEGREFIDLWLMALECICQKASYKKFCAESGRTNGKGGCKTNAESVFAYLIGNPTYCEEHTALEDSKIELEIFNACIKSHKKFTPNCHCWDFEGKFGLFPKLPLDK
;
A
#
# COMPACT_ATOMS: atom_id res chain seq x y z
N MET A 1 -2.91 -2.15 23.52
CA MET A 1 -2.38 -2.93 22.39
C MET A 1 -2.36 -1.96 21.22
N ASN A 2 -1.22 -1.79 20.53
CA ASN A 2 -1.16 -0.84 19.42
C ASN A 2 -2.02 -1.35 18.27
N MET A 3 -2.90 -0.47 17.76
CA MET A 3 -3.65 -0.73 16.54
C MET A 3 -2.85 -0.22 15.35
N TYR A 4 -3.02 -0.86 14.23
CA TYR A 4 -2.38 -0.60 12.94
C TYR A 4 -3.43 -0.21 11.92
N CYS A 5 -3.03 0.59 10.93
CA CYS A 5 -3.81 0.79 9.71
C CYS A 5 -2.90 0.51 8.51
N THR A 6 -3.27 -0.46 7.70
CA THR A 6 -2.69 -0.68 6.37
C THR A 6 -3.51 0.11 5.36
N LEU A 7 -2.84 0.99 4.62
CA LEU A 7 -3.48 1.97 3.73
C LEU A 7 -2.81 1.94 2.35
N ASP A 8 -3.62 2.06 1.32
CA ASP A 8 -3.16 2.24 -0.06
C ASP A 8 -3.93 3.36 -0.76
N THR A 9 -3.33 3.96 -1.80
CA THR A 9 -3.91 5.04 -2.59
C THR A 9 -3.79 4.79 -4.08
N GLU A 10 -4.88 5.02 -4.82
CA GLU A 10 -4.83 5.12 -6.27
C GLU A 10 -4.77 6.59 -6.72
N THR A 11 -3.83 6.90 -7.61
CA THR A 11 -3.51 8.28 -7.99
C THR A 11 -3.64 8.54 -9.49
N VAL A 12 -3.86 9.80 -9.86
CA VAL A 12 -3.78 10.29 -11.25
C VAL A 12 -2.52 11.11 -11.45
N GLY A 13 -2.04 11.23 -12.69
CA GLY A 13 -0.88 12.06 -13.05
C GLY A 13 0.46 11.31 -13.04
N GLY A 14 0.44 10.01 -12.81
CA GLY A 14 1.63 9.14 -12.81
C GLY A 14 2.47 9.23 -11.54
N ALA A 15 3.25 8.17 -11.29
CA ALA A 15 3.99 7.96 -10.04
C ALA A 15 5.05 9.03 -9.72
N SER A 16 5.63 9.68 -10.74
CA SER A 16 6.65 10.73 -10.52
C SER A 16 6.09 12.06 -10.06
N ASN A 17 4.86 12.37 -10.44
CA ASN A 17 4.19 13.63 -10.11
C ASN A 17 2.67 13.45 -10.06
N PRO A 18 2.13 12.75 -9.04
CA PRO A 18 0.69 12.56 -8.91
C PRO A 18 -0.02 13.90 -8.68
N LEU A 19 -1.16 14.07 -9.33
CA LEU A 19 -2.04 15.24 -9.09
C LEU A 19 -2.80 15.11 -7.78
N GLY A 20 -2.97 13.88 -7.29
CA GLY A 20 -3.65 13.53 -6.06
C GLY A 20 -4.18 12.11 -6.11
N PHE A 21 -4.71 11.62 -4.99
CA PHE A 21 -5.37 10.33 -4.93
C PHE A 21 -6.86 10.48 -5.28
N TYR A 22 -7.39 9.54 -6.02
CA TYR A 22 -8.82 9.47 -6.36
C TYR A 22 -9.54 8.29 -5.68
N HIS A 23 -8.77 7.37 -5.11
CA HIS A 23 -9.26 6.27 -4.32
C HIS A 23 -8.36 6.09 -3.11
N LEU A 24 -8.96 5.95 -1.94
CA LEU A 24 -8.28 5.77 -0.65
C LEU A 24 -8.91 4.59 0.06
N GLY A 25 -8.12 3.55 0.29
CA GLY A 25 -8.53 2.35 0.99
C GLY A 25 -7.68 2.08 2.22
N GLY A 26 -8.25 1.46 3.24
CA GLY A 26 -7.46 1.06 4.38
C GLY A 26 -8.17 0.08 5.30
N ILE A 27 -7.36 -0.70 6.02
CA ILE A 27 -7.78 -1.73 6.95
C ILE A 27 -7.18 -1.46 8.32
N ILE A 28 -8.03 -1.40 9.33
CA ILE A 28 -7.62 -1.23 10.73
C ILE A 28 -7.58 -2.62 11.37
N HIS A 29 -6.44 -2.95 11.95
CA HIS A 29 -6.19 -4.27 12.49
C HIS A 29 -5.27 -4.22 13.72
N ASN A 30 -5.24 -5.30 14.48
CA ASN A 30 -4.26 -5.48 15.54
C ASN A 30 -2.95 -6.10 15.00
N ARG A 31 -1.96 -6.29 15.86
CA ARG A 31 -0.68 -6.89 15.47
C ARG A 31 -0.79 -8.34 14.96
N LEU A 32 -1.88 -9.04 15.24
CA LEU A 32 -2.11 -10.41 14.78
C LEU A 32 -2.82 -10.46 13.43
N GLY A 33 -3.14 -9.28 12.84
CA GLY A 33 -3.87 -9.16 11.59
C GLY A 33 -5.39 -9.33 11.74
N GLU A 34 -5.91 -9.31 12.97
CA GLU A 34 -7.36 -9.36 13.20
C GLU A 34 -7.94 -7.99 12.84
N VAL A 35 -8.81 -7.97 11.84
CA VAL A 35 -9.44 -6.76 11.30
C VAL A 35 -10.56 -6.30 12.24
N VAL A 36 -10.56 -5.01 12.56
CA VAL A 36 -11.58 -4.37 13.41
C VAL A 36 -12.36 -3.26 12.69
N GLY A 37 -11.86 -2.80 11.54
CA GLY A 37 -12.51 -1.79 10.71
C GLY A 37 -11.83 -1.67 9.35
N CYS A 38 -12.53 -1.05 8.41
CA CYS A 38 -11.99 -0.69 7.10
C CYS A 38 -12.68 0.57 6.60
N PHE A 39 -12.06 1.22 5.63
CA PHE A 39 -12.66 2.32 4.88
C PHE A 39 -12.30 2.18 3.40
N ASN A 40 -13.17 2.74 2.55
CA ASN A 40 -13.05 2.64 1.09
C ASN A 40 -13.73 3.85 0.46
N TYR A 41 -12.93 4.86 0.07
CA TYR A 41 -13.41 6.16 -0.35
C TYR A 41 -12.98 6.49 -1.79
N ILE A 42 -13.97 6.83 -2.63
CA ILE A 42 -13.78 7.38 -3.97
C ILE A 42 -13.97 8.89 -3.90
N ILE A 43 -13.05 9.65 -4.48
CA ILE A 43 -12.99 11.10 -4.33
C ILE A 43 -13.64 11.79 -5.54
N ALA A 44 -14.77 12.45 -5.31
CA ALA A 44 -15.59 13.03 -6.37
C ALA A 44 -14.86 14.13 -7.16
N GLU A 45 -14.14 15.03 -6.48
CA GLU A 45 -13.39 16.12 -7.14
C GLU A 45 -12.30 15.61 -8.10
N MET A 46 -11.83 14.37 -7.90
CA MET A 46 -10.78 13.76 -8.71
C MET A 46 -11.32 13.03 -9.95
N LEU A 47 -12.60 12.69 -10.01
CA LEU A 47 -13.19 11.95 -11.14
C LEU A 47 -12.98 12.62 -12.50
N PRO A 48 -13.05 13.96 -12.68
CA PRO A 48 -12.73 14.60 -13.94
C PRO A 48 -11.29 14.35 -14.41
N TYR A 49 -10.33 14.25 -13.49
CA TYR A 49 -8.93 13.94 -13.80
C TYR A 49 -8.76 12.46 -14.16
N VAL A 50 -9.47 11.56 -13.46
CA VAL A 50 -9.49 10.11 -13.78
C VAL A 50 -10.00 9.88 -15.20
N LEU A 51 -11.05 10.58 -15.63
CA LEU A 51 -11.60 10.48 -16.99
C LEU A 51 -10.59 10.85 -18.08
N ASN A 52 -9.62 11.70 -17.76
CA ASN A 52 -8.58 12.18 -18.69
C ASN A 52 -7.25 11.40 -18.55
N ASP A 53 -7.14 10.46 -17.61
CA ASP A 53 -5.97 9.63 -17.42
C ASP A 53 -6.18 8.24 -18.04
N ASP A 54 -5.37 7.88 -19.04
CA ASP A 54 -5.52 6.62 -19.79
C ASP A 54 -5.31 5.35 -18.93
N TYR A 55 -4.62 5.46 -17.81
CA TYR A 55 -4.43 4.36 -16.87
C TYR A 55 -5.59 4.29 -15.87
N ALA A 56 -5.84 5.37 -15.15
CA ALA A 56 -6.84 5.42 -14.09
C ALA A 56 -8.27 5.17 -14.59
N LYS A 57 -8.62 5.68 -15.78
CA LYS A 57 -9.97 5.50 -16.35
C LYS A 57 -10.37 4.05 -16.63
N LYS A 58 -9.41 3.13 -16.75
CA LYS A 58 -9.70 1.70 -16.99
C LYS A 58 -10.48 1.08 -15.83
N ASN A 59 -10.27 1.59 -14.61
CA ASN A 59 -10.90 1.09 -13.40
C ASN A 59 -12.25 1.78 -13.09
N LEU A 60 -12.64 2.81 -13.85
CA LEU A 60 -13.91 3.52 -13.61
C LEU A 60 -15.14 2.61 -13.57
N PRO A 61 -15.32 1.60 -14.46
CA PRO A 61 -16.46 0.71 -14.36
C PRO A 61 -16.53 -0.02 -13.01
N LEU A 62 -15.40 -0.45 -12.47
CA LEU A 62 -15.29 -1.09 -11.18
C LEU A 62 -15.68 -0.12 -10.04
N TYR A 63 -15.21 1.13 -10.09
CA TYR A 63 -15.56 2.13 -9.08
C TYR A 63 -17.05 2.46 -9.07
N TYR A 64 -17.69 2.58 -10.24
CA TYR A 64 -19.15 2.75 -10.33
C TYR A 64 -19.90 1.54 -9.76
N GLU A 65 -19.39 0.33 -9.98
CA GLU A 65 -19.96 -0.88 -9.39
C GLU A 65 -19.83 -0.87 -7.87
N MET A 66 -18.65 -0.56 -7.34
CA MET A 66 -18.42 -0.44 -5.89
C MET A 66 -19.35 0.58 -5.23
N LEU A 67 -19.56 1.73 -5.85
CA LEU A 67 -20.51 2.74 -5.36
C LEU A 67 -21.96 2.25 -5.42
N ARG A 68 -22.35 1.57 -6.49
CA ARG A 68 -23.71 1.00 -6.65
C ARG A 68 -23.99 -0.09 -5.63
N GLU A 69 -22.99 -0.90 -5.29
CA GLU A 69 -23.08 -2.00 -4.32
C GLU A 69 -22.91 -1.54 -2.87
N GLY A 70 -22.49 -0.28 -2.66
CA GLY A 70 -22.21 0.26 -1.33
C GLY A 70 -20.95 -0.30 -0.69
N THR A 71 -20.04 -0.89 -1.49
CA THR A 71 -18.72 -1.36 -1.02
C THR A 71 -17.67 -0.27 -0.99
N ALA A 72 -17.94 0.89 -1.61
CA ALA A 72 -17.20 2.13 -1.46
C ALA A 72 -18.14 3.30 -1.19
N THR A 73 -17.62 4.36 -0.57
CA THR A 73 -18.34 5.60 -0.31
C THR A 73 -17.75 6.73 -1.14
N LEU A 74 -18.61 7.49 -1.82
CA LEU A 74 -18.20 8.70 -2.52
C LEU A 74 -18.03 9.84 -1.51
N ILE A 75 -16.85 10.43 -1.48
CA ILE A 75 -16.54 11.64 -0.69
C ILE A 75 -16.24 12.78 -1.66
N ASP A 76 -16.61 14.01 -1.29
CA ASP A 76 -16.51 15.19 -2.15
C ASP A 76 -15.07 15.59 -2.46
N THR A 77 -14.19 15.68 -1.44
CA THR A 77 -12.80 16.16 -1.57
C THR A 77 -11.79 15.24 -0.89
N GLN A 78 -10.51 15.33 -1.32
CA GLN A 78 -9.40 14.65 -0.66
C GLN A 78 -9.26 15.11 0.80
N ALA A 79 -9.38 16.41 1.05
CA ALA A 79 -9.29 16.97 2.40
C ALA A 79 -10.35 16.39 3.34
N HIS A 80 -11.61 16.27 2.87
CA HIS A 80 -12.69 15.66 3.63
C HIS A 80 -12.41 14.16 3.89
N ALA A 81 -11.88 13.44 2.89
CA ALA A 81 -11.50 12.04 3.08
C ALA A 81 -10.44 11.88 4.17
N ILE A 82 -9.41 12.73 4.18
CA ILE A 82 -8.36 12.75 5.22
C ILE A 82 -8.94 13.03 6.59
N GLU A 83 -9.85 14.02 6.72
CA GLU A 83 -10.53 14.35 7.98
C GLU A 83 -11.33 13.14 8.53
N VAL A 84 -12.12 12.48 7.68
CA VAL A 84 -12.92 11.31 8.06
C VAL A 84 -12.02 10.13 8.45
N VAL A 85 -10.94 9.90 7.69
CA VAL A 85 -9.98 8.84 8.03
C VAL A 85 -9.28 9.15 9.35
N ASN A 86 -8.79 10.38 9.57
CA ASN A 86 -8.19 10.77 10.84
C ASN A 86 -9.12 10.51 12.03
N SER A 87 -10.37 10.92 11.93
CA SER A 87 -11.39 10.65 12.96
C SER A 87 -11.58 9.15 13.20
N THR A 88 -11.54 8.35 12.14
CA THR A 88 -11.63 6.89 12.22
C THR A 88 -10.39 6.29 12.91
N LEU A 89 -9.20 6.74 12.54
CA LEU A 89 -7.95 6.29 13.15
C LEU A 89 -7.89 6.64 14.65
N GLU A 90 -8.37 7.82 15.04
CA GLU A 90 -8.50 8.23 16.43
C GLU A 90 -9.47 7.35 17.22
N PHE A 91 -10.67 7.10 16.65
CA PHE A 91 -11.68 6.25 17.26
C PHE A 91 -11.14 4.84 17.58
N TYR A 92 -10.34 4.26 16.69
CA TYR A 92 -9.71 2.95 16.91
C TYR A 92 -8.37 3.02 17.65
N ASN A 93 -7.92 4.23 18.04
CA ASN A 93 -6.63 4.44 18.69
C ASN A 93 -5.46 3.84 17.89
N VAL A 94 -5.43 4.11 16.58
CA VAL A 94 -4.36 3.66 15.68
C VAL A 94 -3.09 4.45 15.97
N GLY A 95 -2.03 3.75 16.36
CA GLY A 95 -0.72 4.34 16.64
C GLY A 95 0.32 4.08 15.55
N ILE A 96 0.05 3.16 14.63
CA ILE A 96 1.01 2.76 13.60
C ILE A 96 0.31 2.65 12.24
N MET A 97 0.83 3.39 11.26
CA MET A 97 0.41 3.33 9.87
C MET A 97 1.32 2.41 9.07
N THR A 98 0.79 1.67 8.11
CA THR A 98 1.58 0.84 7.19
C THR A 98 1.11 1.03 5.75
N ALA A 99 2.02 0.98 4.79
CA ALA A 99 1.75 0.97 3.37
C ALA A 99 2.90 0.30 2.62
N TYR A 100 2.65 -0.26 1.47
CA TYR A 100 3.71 -0.82 0.63
C TYR A 100 4.33 0.28 -0.23
N ASN A 101 5.63 0.56 -0.04
CA ASN A 101 6.26 1.76 -0.58
C ASN A 101 5.67 3.05 0.02
N SER A 102 5.58 3.07 1.34
CA SER A 102 4.92 4.10 2.14
C SER A 102 5.36 5.55 1.82
N GLY A 103 6.57 5.72 1.27
CA GLY A 103 7.03 7.02 0.76
C GLY A 103 6.18 7.56 -0.39
N PHE A 104 5.55 6.68 -1.19
CA PHE A 104 4.64 7.12 -2.22
C PHE A 104 3.35 7.70 -1.61
N ASP A 105 2.66 6.94 -0.80
CA ASP A 105 1.38 7.33 -0.23
C ASP A 105 1.51 8.54 0.69
N TYR A 106 2.52 8.56 1.56
CA TYR A 106 2.66 9.61 2.57
C TYR A 106 3.48 10.82 2.12
N CYS A 107 4.39 10.70 1.13
CA CYS A 107 5.19 11.85 0.68
C CYS A 107 4.69 12.46 -0.62
N LYS A 108 3.96 11.71 -1.44
CA LYS A 108 3.48 12.16 -2.76
C LYS A 108 2.00 12.53 -2.77
N THR A 109 1.23 12.12 -1.78
CA THR A 109 -0.19 12.45 -1.66
C THR A 109 -0.45 13.28 -0.40
N MET A 110 -1.69 13.72 -0.19
CA MET A 110 -2.09 14.42 1.03
C MET A 110 -2.11 13.51 2.27
N CYS A 111 -1.84 12.21 2.14
CA CYS A 111 -1.89 11.26 3.25
C CYS A 111 -0.80 11.48 4.32
N ALA A 112 0.16 12.38 4.08
CA ALA A 112 1.13 12.79 5.12
C ALA A 112 0.46 13.27 6.41
N GLU A 113 -0.70 13.91 6.32
CA GLU A 113 -1.47 14.39 7.47
C GLU A 113 -1.95 13.23 8.37
N LEU A 114 -2.12 12.03 7.81
CA LEU A 114 -2.50 10.84 8.56
C LEU A 114 -1.38 10.30 9.46
N LEU A 115 -0.15 10.77 9.28
CA LEU A 115 1.01 10.40 10.11
C LEU A 115 1.16 11.29 11.35
N GLU A 116 0.41 12.35 11.47
CA GLU A 116 0.52 13.24 12.63
C GLU A 116 0.23 12.48 13.93
N GLY A 117 1.23 12.47 14.84
CA GLY A 117 1.14 11.73 16.10
C GLY A 117 1.22 10.20 16.00
N ARG A 118 1.52 9.64 14.80
CA ARG A 118 1.61 8.19 14.54
C ARG A 118 2.98 7.80 14.01
N GLU A 119 3.39 6.57 14.29
CA GLU A 119 4.53 5.95 13.61
C GLU A 119 4.08 5.33 12.29
N PHE A 120 5.02 5.13 11.37
CA PHE A 120 4.75 4.33 10.18
C PHE A 120 5.78 3.23 9.98
N ILE A 121 5.38 2.18 9.27
CA ILE A 121 6.24 1.07 8.85
C ILE A 121 6.05 0.85 7.36
N ASP A 122 7.15 0.91 6.61
CA ASP A 122 7.14 0.60 5.19
C ASP A 122 7.13 -0.93 4.97
N LEU A 123 6.03 -1.43 4.43
CA LEU A 123 5.85 -2.87 4.19
C LEU A 123 6.81 -3.40 3.12
N TRP A 124 7.27 -2.56 2.20
CA TRP A 124 8.27 -2.98 1.24
C TRP A 124 9.60 -3.31 1.93
N LEU A 125 10.05 -2.47 2.88
CA LEU A 125 11.23 -2.78 3.70
C LEU A 125 11.04 -4.07 4.47
N MET A 126 9.87 -4.27 5.11
CA MET A 126 9.55 -5.50 5.80
C MET A 126 9.63 -6.72 4.87
N ALA A 127 9.02 -6.65 3.69
CA ALA A 127 9.02 -7.72 2.71
C ALA A 127 10.43 -8.03 2.20
N LEU A 128 11.24 -7.00 1.93
CA LEU A 128 12.64 -7.16 1.52
C LEU A 128 13.42 -7.97 2.56
N GLU A 129 13.26 -7.68 3.84
CA GLU A 129 13.98 -8.36 4.91
C GLU A 129 13.45 -9.77 5.21
N CYS A 130 12.13 -9.94 5.20
CA CYS A 130 11.48 -11.15 5.69
C CYS A 130 11.18 -12.17 4.60
N ILE A 131 10.96 -11.73 3.36
CA ILE A 131 10.45 -12.58 2.28
C ILE A 131 11.41 -12.60 1.09
N CYS A 132 11.76 -11.43 0.54
CA CYS A 132 12.44 -11.35 -0.75
C CYS A 132 13.88 -11.91 -0.73
N GLN A 133 14.53 -11.98 0.44
CA GLN A 133 15.86 -12.59 0.59
C GLN A 133 15.84 -14.13 0.59
N LYS A 134 14.68 -14.75 0.77
CA LYS A 134 14.57 -16.21 0.83
C LYS A 134 14.93 -16.83 -0.53
N ALA A 135 15.70 -17.92 -0.51
CA ALA A 135 16.03 -18.67 -1.73
C ALA A 135 14.77 -19.18 -2.45
N SER A 136 13.71 -19.55 -1.68
CA SER A 136 12.41 -19.96 -2.23
C SER A 136 11.70 -18.83 -2.99
N TYR A 137 11.77 -17.58 -2.50
CA TYR A 137 11.22 -16.43 -3.21
C TYR A 137 11.98 -16.16 -4.53
N LYS A 138 13.31 -16.18 -4.48
CA LYS A 138 14.15 -15.99 -5.67
C LYS A 138 13.89 -17.07 -6.73
N LYS A 139 13.73 -18.32 -6.31
CA LYS A 139 13.34 -19.43 -7.18
C LYS A 139 11.97 -19.20 -7.81
N PHE A 140 10.96 -18.84 -7.00
CA PHE A 140 9.62 -18.52 -7.49
C PHE A 140 9.65 -17.41 -8.53
N CYS A 141 10.37 -16.31 -8.30
CA CYS A 141 10.49 -15.22 -9.27
C CYS A 141 11.12 -15.67 -10.60
N ALA A 142 12.16 -16.50 -10.54
CA ALA A 142 12.82 -17.02 -11.71
C ALA A 142 11.89 -17.93 -12.53
N GLU A 143 11.15 -18.83 -11.87
CA GLU A 143 10.25 -19.80 -12.51
C GLU A 143 8.97 -19.14 -13.07
N SER A 144 8.48 -18.07 -12.42
CA SER A 144 7.27 -17.34 -12.82
C SER A 144 7.52 -16.15 -13.75
N GLY A 145 8.77 -15.84 -14.07
CA GLY A 145 9.11 -14.67 -14.88
C GLY A 145 8.90 -13.33 -14.15
N ARG A 146 8.72 -13.33 -12.82
CA ARG A 146 8.59 -12.11 -12.00
C ARG A 146 9.96 -11.48 -11.73
N THR A 147 10.61 -11.07 -12.83
CA THR A 147 11.93 -10.43 -12.81
C THR A 147 11.85 -9.00 -13.32
N ASN A 148 12.74 -8.14 -12.82
CA ASN A 148 12.92 -6.77 -13.32
C ASN A 148 13.78 -6.78 -14.59
N GLY A 149 13.85 -5.63 -15.29
CA GLY A 149 14.63 -5.49 -16.53
C GLY A 149 16.15 -5.71 -16.40
N LYS A 150 16.66 -5.87 -15.18
CA LYS A 150 18.09 -6.17 -14.87
C LYS A 150 18.29 -7.63 -14.43
N GLY A 151 17.26 -8.47 -14.53
CA GLY A 151 17.31 -9.88 -14.16
C GLY A 151 17.17 -10.18 -12.67
N GLY A 152 16.99 -9.15 -11.82
CA GLY A 152 16.69 -9.32 -10.40
C GLY A 152 15.21 -9.66 -10.17
N CYS A 153 14.86 -10.18 -8.99
CA CYS A 153 13.47 -10.43 -8.63
C CYS A 153 12.67 -9.12 -8.55
N LYS A 154 11.42 -9.12 -9.01
CA LYS A 154 10.48 -8.08 -8.64
C LYS A 154 10.19 -8.18 -7.15
N THR A 155 9.99 -7.03 -6.50
CA THR A 155 9.73 -6.94 -5.06
C THR A 155 8.53 -6.06 -4.75
N ASN A 156 7.67 -5.79 -5.74
CA ASN A 156 6.40 -5.11 -5.56
C ASN A 156 5.38 -6.00 -4.81
N ALA A 157 4.34 -5.38 -4.24
CA ALA A 157 3.32 -6.06 -3.44
C ALA A 157 2.72 -7.27 -4.17
N GLU A 158 2.31 -7.09 -5.44
CA GLU A 158 1.77 -8.15 -6.29
C GLU A 158 2.68 -9.39 -6.35
N SER A 159 3.99 -9.19 -6.57
CA SER A 159 4.93 -10.31 -6.70
C SER A 159 5.16 -11.02 -5.37
N VAL A 160 5.21 -10.27 -4.28
CA VAL A 160 5.35 -10.82 -2.93
C VAL A 160 4.10 -11.59 -2.52
N PHE A 161 2.93 -11.03 -2.76
CA PHE A 161 1.66 -11.71 -2.47
C PHE A 161 1.45 -12.96 -3.34
N ALA A 162 1.75 -12.87 -4.65
CA ALA A 162 1.73 -14.04 -5.54
C ALA A 162 2.55 -15.23 -5.01
N TYR A 163 3.74 -14.92 -4.44
CA TYR A 163 4.57 -15.92 -3.80
C TYR A 163 3.92 -16.49 -2.53
N LEU A 164 3.34 -15.64 -1.69
CA LEU A 164 2.72 -16.06 -0.42
C LEU A 164 1.56 -17.03 -0.64
N ILE A 165 0.76 -16.79 -1.68
CA ILE A 165 -0.39 -17.65 -2.03
C ILE A 165 -0.02 -18.79 -2.99
N GLY A 166 1.24 -18.85 -3.47
CA GLY A 166 1.70 -19.87 -4.41
C GLY A 166 1.07 -19.78 -5.80
N ASN A 167 0.59 -18.60 -6.19
CA ASN A 167 -0.03 -18.35 -7.50
C ASN A 167 0.87 -17.48 -8.41
N PRO A 168 1.64 -18.09 -9.33
CA PRO A 168 2.56 -17.34 -10.20
C PRO A 168 1.86 -16.39 -11.20
N THR A 169 0.58 -16.62 -11.48
CA THR A 169 -0.21 -15.84 -12.46
C THR A 169 -1.09 -14.78 -11.80
N TYR A 170 -0.99 -14.60 -10.47
CA TYR A 170 -1.74 -13.59 -9.74
C TYR A 170 -1.48 -12.19 -10.32
N CYS A 171 -2.54 -11.41 -10.44
CA CYS A 171 -2.52 -10.01 -10.87
C CYS A 171 -3.43 -9.20 -9.96
N GLU A 172 -2.96 -8.05 -9.51
CA GLU A 172 -3.73 -7.11 -8.68
C GLU A 172 -4.87 -6.48 -9.49
N GLU A 173 -5.97 -6.18 -8.80
CA GLU A 173 -7.13 -5.47 -9.38
C GLU A 173 -6.91 -3.95 -9.43
N HIS A 174 -5.89 -3.44 -8.74
CA HIS A 174 -5.56 -2.03 -8.60
C HIS A 174 -6.73 -1.21 -8.05
N THR A 175 -7.16 -1.57 -6.86
CA THR A 175 -8.10 -0.78 -6.05
C THR A 175 -7.57 -0.66 -4.64
N ALA A 176 -7.61 0.55 -4.08
CA ALA A 176 -6.93 0.85 -2.82
C ALA A 176 -7.32 -0.07 -1.65
N LEU A 177 -8.59 -0.48 -1.52
CA LEU A 177 -8.97 -1.40 -0.45
C LEU A 177 -8.49 -2.84 -0.70
N GLU A 178 -8.55 -3.35 -1.95
CA GLU A 178 -8.05 -4.70 -2.25
C GLU A 178 -6.54 -4.76 -2.11
N ASP A 179 -5.83 -3.71 -2.54
CA ASP A 179 -4.38 -3.63 -2.38
C ASP A 179 -4.00 -3.52 -0.89
N SER A 180 -4.77 -2.79 -0.07
CA SER A 180 -4.61 -2.81 1.40
C SER A 180 -4.81 -4.22 2.01
N LYS A 181 -5.70 -5.06 1.46
CA LYS A 181 -5.85 -6.47 1.91
C LYS A 181 -4.63 -7.32 1.59
N ILE A 182 -4.08 -7.16 0.39
CA ILE A 182 -2.85 -7.82 -0.05
C ILE A 182 -1.69 -7.42 0.87
N GLU A 183 -1.57 -6.14 1.15
CA GLU A 183 -0.56 -5.57 2.04
C GLU A 183 -0.70 -6.09 3.48
N LEU A 184 -1.92 -6.22 3.99
CA LEU A 184 -2.18 -6.85 5.30
C LEU A 184 -1.69 -8.30 5.34
N GLU A 185 -1.88 -9.08 4.28
CA GLU A 185 -1.36 -10.46 4.21
C GLU A 185 0.17 -10.48 4.19
N ILE A 186 0.81 -9.52 3.50
CA ILE A 186 2.26 -9.34 3.53
C ILE A 186 2.74 -8.97 4.94
N PHE A 187 2.05 -8.02 5.62
CA PHE A 187 2.30 -7.67 7.01
C PHE A 187 2.24 -8.90 7.91
N ASN A 188 1.17 -9.69 7.81
CA ASN A 188 0.97 -10.90 8.60
C ASN A 188 2.10 -11.93 8.39
N ALA A 189 2.55 -12.11 7.14
CA ALA A 189 3.66 -13.00 6.83
C ALA A 189 5.00 -12.52 7.40
N CYS A 190 5.21 -11.19 7.41
CA CYS A 190 6.41 -10.57 7.95
C CYS A 190 6.44 -10.61 9.49
N ILE A 191 5.33 -10.32 10.16
CA ILE A 191 5.23 -10.38 11.64
C ILE A 191 5.56 -11.78 12.17
N LYS A 192 5.15 -12.82 11.47
CA LYS A 192 5.49 -14.22 11.82
C LYS A 192 7.00 -14.52 11.79
N SER A 193 7.79 -13.68 11.12
CA SER A 193 9.26 -13.86 11.10
C SER A 193 9.96 -13.44 12.39
N HIS A 194 9.26 -12.81 13.33
CA HIS A 194 9.78 -12.27 14.60
C HIS A 194 10.95 -11.28 14.47
N LYS A 195 11.17 -10.70 13.28
CA LYS A 195 12.16 -9.65 13.11
C LYS A 195 11.68 -8.34 13.74
N LYS A 196 12.63 -7.52 14.18
CA LYS A 196 12.36 -6.13 14.57
C LYS A 196 12.35 -5.27 13.30
N PHE A 197 11.35 -4.44 13.16
CA PHE A 197 11.23 -3.50 12.05
C PHE A 197 11.62 -2.11 12.51
N THR A 198 12.22 -1.33 11.61
CA THR A 198 12.59 0.05 11.88
C THR A 198 11.40 0.94 11.53
N PRO A 199 10.76 1.60 12.51
CA PRO A 199 9.68 2.54 12.23
C PRO A 199 10.23 3.81 11.59
N ASN A 200 9.36 4.58 10.94
CA ASN A 200 9.64 5.90 10.38
C ASN A 200 10.79 5.91 9.34
N CYS A 201 10.90 4.82 8.57
CA CYS A 201 11.85 4.70 7.48
C CYS A 201 11.10 4.26 6.21
N HIS A 202 11.20 5.05 5.15
CA HIS A 202 10.67 4.69 3.83
C HIS A 202 11.68 3.87 3.04
N CYS A 203 11.21 2.91 2.25
CA CYS A 203 12.00 2.21 1.25
C CYS A 203 12.44 3.16 0.13
N TRP A 204 11.60 4.11 -0.21
CA TRP A 204 11.81 5.06 -1.28
C TRP A 204 11.49 6.48 -0.82
N ASP A 205 12.47 7.38 -0.93
CA ASP A 205 12.28 8.81 -0.67
C ASP A 205 12.06 9.55 -2.00
N PHE A 206 10.85 10.03 -2.20
CA PHE A 206 10.46 10.74 -3.42
C PHE A 206 10.95 12.19 -3.50
N GLU A 207 11.62 12.72 -2.48
CA GLU A 207 12.27 14.02 -2.53
C GLU A 207 13.61 14.00 -3.30
N GLY A 208 13.96 12.88 -3.93
CA GLY A 208 15.20 12.73 -4.71
C GLY A 208 16.41 12.34 -3.88
N LYS A 209 16.23 12.12 -2.59
CA LYS A 209 17.20 11.46 -1.72
C LYS A 209 16.70 10.04 -1.55
N PHE A 210 17.51 9.06 -1.98
CA PHE A 210 17.28 7.69 -1.55
C PHE A 210 17.22 7.73 -0.03
N GLY A 211 16.02 7.57 0.53
CA GLY A 211 15.82 7.45 1.95
C GLY A 211 16.79 6.41 2.47
N LEU A 212 17.16 6.49 3.70
CA LEU A 212 18.09 5.59 4.36
C LEU A 212 17.73 4.13 4.09
N PHE A 213 18.11 3.65 2.88
CA PHE A 213 18.30 2.24 2.70
C PHE A 213 19.40 1.87 3.68
N PRO A 214 19.15 1.07 4.70
CA PRO A 214 20.22 0.22 5.12
C PRO A 214 20.60 -0.49 3.82
N LYS A 215 21.81 -0.26 3.32
CA LYS A 215 22.33 -1.02 2.18
C LYS A 215 22.21 -2.47 2.56
N LEU A 216 21.06 -3.08 2.22
CA LEU A 216 20.90 -4.51 2.31
C LEU A 216 21.80 -5.05 1.24
N PRO A 217 22.90 -5.74 1.60
CA PRO A 217 23.74 -6.37 0.61
C PRO A 217 22.84 -7.36 -0.12
N LEU A 218 22.50 -7.05 -1.38
CA LEU A 218 21.77 -7.96 -2.27
C LEU A 218 22.62 -9.20 -2.60
N ASP A 219 23.89 -9.21 -2.14
CA ASP A 219 24.89 -10.23 -2.39
C ASP A 219 25.37 -10.83 -1.06
N LYS A 220 24.68 -11.87 -0.61
CA LYS A 220 25.27 -13.00 0.14
C LYS A 220 24.40 -14.23 -0.01
#